data_cd86765490821981172197f9a0a0fcb4
#
_entry.id   cd86765490821981172197f9a0a0fcb4
#
_cell.length_a   1.000
_cell.length_b   1.000
_cell.length_c   1.000
_cell.angle_alpha   90.00
_cell.angle_beta   90.00
_cell.angle_gamma   90.00
#
_symmetry.space_group_name_H-M   'P 1'
#
loop_
_entity.id
_entity.type
_entity.pdbx_description
1 polymer ?
#
loop_
_entity_poly.entity_id
_entity_poly.type
_entity_poly.pdbx_seq_one_letter_code
_entity_poly.pdbx_strand_id
1 'polypeptide(L)'
;VKASAAQMRAQLAGPDPKIRLFLLYGPDESGASDTGTRLAGAMGPDIEKIDINSKELKDSPGRLADEAASLSLFGERRLIRIFGAEDSGVEAFRLLLDADAAENPVIATGPALKNSSKLVKLAIASPLALAQAFYVPEGQDAARLAINIARDHGLRLTGDTAQQLASAAAGDRAILSREIEKLALFLDAGPERPRDADALALEAIGADIGEPELFRTIETIVEGRVREIGDELTELNASGGSGIPLLRMLTRRLITLAELRAQVDAGASIEQATEKTFFREKPATIRALKRWNSRQLAHAINRARRVERDMMHGASAGEVLAEAECAAIARAAARMR
;
A
#
# COMPACT_ATOMS: atom_id res chain seq x y z
N VAL A 1 -6.25 -20.63 -17.27
CA VAL A 1 -6.30 -21.40 -16.01
C VAL A 1 -6.07 -20.48 -14.83
N LYS A 2 -6.80 -20.68 -13.71
CA LYS A 2 -6.50 -19.96 -12.46
C LYS A 2 -5.18 -20.47 -11.90
N ALA A 3 -4.18 -19.60 -11.86
CA ALA A 3 -2.85 -19.97 -11.40
C ALA A 3 -2.82 -20.20 -9.88
N SER A 4 -2.21 -21.29 -9.45
CA SER A 4 -1.80 -21.47 -8.06
C SER A 4 -0.46 -20.73 -7.80
N ALA A 5 -0.15 -20.48 -6.52
CA ALA A 5 1.14 -19.90 -6.16
C ALA A 5 2.35 -20.73 -6.62
N ALA A 6 2.21 -22.05 -6.68
CA ALA A 6 3.25 -22.96 -7.19
C ALA A 6 3.43 -22.83 -8.69
N GLN A 7 2.34 -22.76 -9.46
CA GLN A 7 2.38 -22.55 -10.91
C GLN A 7 3.02 -21.21 -11.26
N MET A 8 2.65 -20.14 -10.56
CA MET A 8 3.26 -18.84 -10.82
C MET A 8 4.75 -18.81 -10.46
N ARG A 9 5.19 -19.46 -9.38
CA ARG A 9 6.62 -19.61 -9.07
C ARG A 9 7.37 -20.36 -10.17
N ALA A 10 6.77 -21.39 -10.75
CA ALA A 10 7.37 -22.10 -11.88
C ALA A 10 7.55 -21.17 -13.10
N GLN A 11 6.56 -20.33 -13.39
CA GLN A 11 6.64 -19.33 -14.47
C GLN A 11 7.70 -18.27 -14.21
N LEU A 12 7.89 -17.86 -12.97
CA LEU A 12 8.96 -16.92 -12.59
C LEU A 12 10.37 -17.51 -12.69
N ALA A 13 10.51 -18.83 -12.63
CA ALA A 13 11.78 -19.53 -12.84
C ALA A 13 12.07 -19.80 -14.33
N GLY A 14 11.02 -19.95 -15.15
CA GLY A 14 11.13 -20.16 -16.59
C GLY A 14 9.72 -20.14 -17.22
N PRO A 15 9.35 -19.02 -17.86
CA PRO A 15 8.02 -18.89 -18.47
C PRO A 15 7.77 -19.93 -19.56
N ASP A 16 6.65 -20.63 -19.49
CA ASP A 16 6.21 -21.59 -20.51
C ASP A 16 5.86 -20.84 -21.80
N PRO A 17 6.56 -21.10 -22.94
CA PRO A 17 6.29 -20.43 -24.20
C PRO A 17 4.88 -20.68 -24.76
N LYS A 18 4.16 -21.66 -24.24
CA LYS A 18 2.77 -21.92 -24.64
C LYS A 18 1.80 -20.93 -24.03
N ILE A 19 2.17 -20.25 -22.96
CA ILE A 19 1.30 -19.27 -22.30
C ILE A 19 1.38 -17.95 -23.06
N ARG A 20 0.27 -17.59 -23.69
CA ARG A 20 0.13 -16.34 -24.46
C ARG A 20 -0.24 -15.15 -23.56
N LEU A 21 -0.98 -15.41 -22.46
CA LEU A 21 -1.50 -14.37 -21.58
C LEU A 21 -1.23 -14.68 -20.10
N PHE A 22 -0.54 -13.78 -19.44
CA PHE A 22 -0.47 -13.69 -17.99
C PHE A 22 -1.39 -12.56 -17.52
N LEU A 23 -2.54 -12.89 -16.95
CA LEU A 23 -3.49 -11.91 -16.42
C LEU A 23 -3.33 -11.79 -14.89
N LEU A 24 -2.78 -10.65 -14.45
CA LEU A 24 -2.53 -10.33 -13.05
C LEU A 24 -3.60 -9.31 -12.60
N TYR A 25 -4.53 -9.73 -11.74
CA TYR A 25 -5.71 -8.91 -11.46
C TYR A 25 -6.03 -8.80 -9.97
N GLY A 26 -6.73 -7.73 -9.58
CA GLY A 26 -7.17 -7.49 -8.21
C GLY A 26 -6.56 -6.26 -7.58
N PRO A 27 -7.01 -5.89 -6.36
CA PRO A 27 -6.73 -4.60 -5.75
C PRO A 27 -5.27 -4.39 -5.29
N ASP A 28 -4.45 -5.44 -5.16
CA ASP A 28 -3.00 -5.30 -4.91
C ASP A 28 -2.26 -5.03 -6.22
N GLU A 29 -2.34 -3.79 -6.69
CA GLU A 29 -1.69 -3.34 -7.92
C GLU A 29 -0.17 -3.45 -7.84
N SER A 30 0.41 -3.13 -6.69
CA SER A 30 1.85 -3.25 -6.45
C SER A 30 2.34 -4.68 -6.56
N GLY A 31 1.61 -5.65 -6.00
CA GLY A 31 1.94 -7.08 -6.10
C GLY A 31 1.80 -7.63 -7.52
N ALA A 32 0.76 -7.19 -8.24
CA ALA A 32 0.58 -7.54 -9.64
C ALA A 32 1.70 -6.97 -10.52
N SER A 33 2.06 -5.69 -10.33
CA SER A 33 3.13 -5.00 -11.06
C SER A 33 4.50 -5.63 -10.80
N ASP A 34 4.85 -5.92 -9.54
CA ASP A 34 6.10 -6.63 -9.18
C ASP A 34 6.18 -7.99 -9.87
N THR A 35 5.09 -8.77 -9.80
CA THR A 35 5.04 -10.08 -10.46
C THR A 35 5.20 -9.97 -11.97
N GLY A 36 4.56 -8.97 -12.60
CA GLY A 36 4.70 -8.68 -14.03
C GLY A 36 6.14 -8.32 -14.41
N THR A 37 6.81 -7.51 -13.60
CA THR A 37 8.21 -7.12 -13.77
C THR A 37 9.15 -8.34 -13.67
N ARG A 38 8.92 -9.20 -12.69
CA ARG A 38 9.70 -10.43 -12.50
C ARG A 38 9.48 -11.44 -13.64
N LEU A 39 8.23 -11.59 -14.13
CA LEU A 39 7.93 -12.39 -15.31
C LEU A 39 8.66 -11.87 -16.55
N ALA A 40 8.63 -10.55 -16.76
CA ALA A 40 9.36 -9.92 -17.85
C ALA A 40 10.88 -10.18 -17.77
N GLY A 41 11.45 -10.06 -16.57
CA GLY A 41 12.86 -10.39 -16.32
C GLY A 41 13.20 -11.86 -16.59
N ALA A 42 12.32 -12.78 -16.23
CA ALA A 42 12.48 -14.21 -16.47
C ALA A 42 12.40 -14.59 -17.98
N MET A 43 11.78 -13.74 -18.79
CA MET A 43 11.72 -13.91 -20.26
C MET A 43 13.01 -13.50 -20.97
N GLY A 44 13.91 -12.77 -20.30
CA GLY A 44 15.23 -12.37 -20.79
C GLY A 44 15.50 -10.87 -20.58
N PRO A 45 16.78 -10.49 -20.39
CA PRO A 45 17.17 -9.09 -20.17
C PRO A 45 16.94 -8.21 -21.42
N ASP A 46 17.10 -8.80 -22.62
CA ASP A 46 17.10 -8.09 -23.89
C ASP A 46 15.73 -8.13 -24.59
N ILE A 47 14.65 -8.52 -23.86
CA ILE A 47 13.32 -8.57 -24.45
C ILE A 47 12.77 -7.17 -24.72
N GLU A 48 12.38 -6.88 -25.97
CA GLU A 48 11.72 -5.65 -26.35
C GLU A 48 10.34 -5.56 -25.68
N LYS A 49 10.06 -4.48 -24.96
CA LYS A 49 8.78 -4.29 -24.24
C LYS A 49 7.90 -3.32 -25.01
N ILE A 50 6.74 -3.80 -25.43
CA ILE A 50 5.72 -3.00 -26.12
C ILE A 50 4.59 -2.72 -25.15
N ASP A 51 4.36 -1.45 -24.83
CA ASP A 51 3.28 -1.03 -23.97
C ASP A 51 2.05 -0.65 -24.78
N ILE A 52 0.91 -1.31 -24.51
CA ILE A 52 -0.37 -0.99 -25.15
C ILE A 52 -1.32 -0.46 -24.08
N ASN A 53 -1.95 0.67 -24.38
CA ASN A 53 -2.96 1.24 -23.50
C ASN A 53 -4.26 0.40 -23.58
N SER A 54 -4.81 0.03 -22.43
CA SER A 54 -6.04 -0.75 -22.37
C SER A 54 -7.23 -0.09 -23.09
N LYS A 55 -7.27 1.23 -23.17
CA LYS A 55 -8.31 1.97 -23.91
C LYS A 55 -8.26 1.71 -25.42
N GLU A 56 -7.07 1.58 -25.98
CA GLU A 56 -6.89 1.31 -27.40
C GLU A 56 -7.43 -0.07 -27.82
N LEU A 57 -7.42 -1.03 -26.89
CA LEU A 57 -7.92 -2.38 -27.13
C LEU A 57 -9.45 -2.44 -27.31
N LYS A 58 -10.17 -1.44 -26.78
CA LYS A 58 -11.61 -1.31 -27.00
C LYS A 58 -11.90 -0.83 -28.43
N ASP A 59 -11.11 0.13 -28.92
CA ASP A 59 -11.32 0.77 -30.23
C ASP A 59 -10.74 -0.06 -31.37
N SER A 60 -9.67 -0.82 -31.10
CA SER A 60 -8.98 -1.67 -32.08
C SER A 60 -8.65 -3.05 -31.50
N PRO A 61 -9.65 -3.95 -31.35
CA PRO A 61 -9.45 -5.25 -30.69
C PRO A 61 -8.45 -6.16 -31.38
N GLY A 62 -8.31 -6.08 -32.72
CA GLY A 62 -7.36 -6.90 -33.47
C GLY A 62 -5.90 -6.60 -33.19
N ARG A 63 -5.59 -5.36 -32.76
CA ARG A 63 -4.21 -4.91 -32.55
C ARG A 63 -3.42 -5.81 -31.60
N LEU A 64 -4.03 -6.33 -30.55
CA LEU A 64 -3.34 -7.20 -29.59
C LEU A 64 -2.91 -8.52 -30.21
N ALA A 65 -3.75 -9.14 -31.03
CA ALA A 65 -3.44 -10.37 -31.73
C ALA A 65 -2.37 -10.13 -32.84
N ASP A 66 -2.47 -9.01 -33.53
CA ASP A 66 -1.50 -8.63 -34.60
C ASP A 66 -0.10 -8.41 -33.97
N GLU A 67 0.02 -7.69 -32.86
CA GLU A 67 1.29 -7.49 -32.15
C GLU A 67 1.83 -8.79 -31.56
N ALA A 68 0.95 -9.66 -31.04
CA ALA A 68 1.36 -10.95 -30.51
C ALA A 68 1.88 -11.91 -31.61
N ALA A 69 1.37 -11.80 -32.83
CA ALA A 69 1.81 -12.58 -34.00
C ALA A 69 2.97 -11.93 -34.76
N SER A 70 3.31 -10.64 -34.47
CA SER A 70 4.33 -9.92 -35.24
C SER A 70 5.72 -10.47 -34.96
N LEU A 71 6.53 -10.56 -36.01
CA LEU A 71 7.94 -10.93 -35.90
C LEU A 71 8.81 -9.67 -35.85
N SER A 72 9.82 -9.67 -35.00
CA SER A 72 10.84 -8.61 -35.01
C SER A 72 11.71 -8.72 -36.23
N LEU A 73 11.94 -7.59 -36.90
CA LEU A 73 12.85 -7.52 -38.05
C LEU A 73 14.31 -7.86 -37.69
N PHE A 74 14.67 -7.72 -36.41
CA PHE A 74 16.01 -7.97 -35.91
C PHE A 74 16.11 -9.28 -35.12
N GLY A 75 15.07 -10.11 -35.12
CA GLY A 75 15.03 -11.40 -34.42
C GLY A 75 14.93 -11.28 -32.88
N GLU A 76 14.68 -10.07 -32.35
CA GLU A 76 14.51 -9.87 -30.91
C GLU A 76 13.15 -10.40 -30.47
N ARG A 77 13.12 -11.01 -29.26
CA ARG A 77 11.87 -11.44 -28.65
C ARG A 77 11.13 -10.24 -28.10
N ARG A 78 9.81 -10.24 -28.23
CA ARG A 78 8.95 -9.14 -27.76
C ARG A 78 8.08 -9.59 -26.62
N LEU A 79 7.77 -8.66 -25.72
CA LEU A 79 6.82 -8.81 -24.64
C LEU A 79 5.81 -7.66 -24.71
N ILE A 80 4.54 -7.98 -24.78
CA ILE A 80 3.47 -6.99 -24.78
C ILE A 80 3.01 -6.78 -23.33
N ARG A 81 2.96 -5.52 -22.88
CA ARG A 81 2.47 -5.18 -21.56
C ARG A 81 1.20 -4.32 -21.67
N ILE A 82 0.20 -4.66 -20.88
CA ILE A 82 -1.08 -3.95 -20.82
C ILE A 82 -1.33 -3.55 -19.38
N PHE A 83 -1.48 -2.24 -19.14
CA PHE A 83 -1.77 -1.69 -17.82
C PHE A 83 -3.23 -1.28 -17.75
N GLY A 84 -3.90 -1.59 -16.62
CA GLY A 84 -5.30 -1.25 -16.39
C GLY A 84 -6.27 -2.00 -17.29
N ALA A 85 -6.03 -3.30 -17.53
CA ALA A 85 -6.95 -4.13 -18.30
C ALA A 85 -8.33 -4.18 -17.65
N GLU A 86 -9.37 -4.07 -18.48
CA GLU A 86 -10.78 -4.04 -18.08
C GLU A 86 -11.65 -4.96 -18.94
N ASP A 87 -12.86 -5.24 -18.50
CA ASP A 87 -13.85 -6.02 -19.25
C ASP A 87 -14.24 -5.38 -20.60
N SER A 88 -14.02 -4.08 -20.77
CA SER A 88 -14.26 -3.34 -22.02
C SER A 88 -13.35 -3.80 -23.16
N GLY A 89 -12.16 -4.33 -22.85
CA GLY A 89 -11.19 -4.86 -23.81
C GLY A 89 -11.26 -6.38 -24.03
N VAL A 90 -12.25 -7.09 -23.47
CA VAL A 90 -12.32 -8.57 -23.48
C VAL A 90 -12.19 -9.18 -24.88
N GLU A 91 -12.69 -8.49 -25.93
CA GLU A 91 -12.63 -8.97 -27.30
C GLU A 91 -11.20 -9.06 -27.83
N ALA A 92 -10.34 -8.09 -27.49
CA ALA A 92 -8.94 -8.14 -27.87
C ALA A 92 -8.21 -9.36 -27.28
N PHE A 93 -8.48 -9.67 -26.02
CA PHE A 93 -7.92 -10.86 -25.38
C PHE A 93 -8.50 -12.16 -25.92
N ARG A 94 -9.74 -12.16 -26.38
CA ARG A 94 -10.33 -13.30 -27.06
C ARG A 94 -9.59 -13.57 -28.37
N LEU A 95 -9.45 -12.55 -29.22
CA LEU A 95 -8.72 -12.66 -30.48
C LEU A 95 -7.27 -13.13 -30.28
N LEU A 96 -6.58 -12.66 -29.25
CA LEU A 96 -5.25 -13.16 -28.86
C LEU A 96 -5.25 -14.67 -28.56
N LEU A 97 -6.23 -15.13 -27.77
CA LEU A 97 -6.28 -16.53 -27.33
C LEU A 97 -6.76 -17.48 -28.44
N ASP A 98 -7.56 -16.98 -29.39
CA ASP A 98 -8.10 -17.73 -30.53
C ASP A 98 -7.20 -17.65 -31.77
N ALA A 99 -6.15 -16.80 -31.76
CA ALA A 99 -5.24 -16.65 -32.89
C ALA A 99 -4.49 -17.97 -33.23
N ASP A 100 -4.20 -18.21 -34.50
CA ASP A 100 -3.43 -19.39 -34.91
C ASP A 100 -1.99 -19.36 -34.38
N ALA A 101 -1.38 -18.16 -34.35
CA ALA A 101 -0.03 -17.94 -33.84
C ALA A 101 0.00 -16.73 -32.91
N ALA A 102 0.78 -16.83 -31.84
CA ALA A 102 1.12 -15.72 -30.93
C ALA A 102 2.48 -16.03 -30.29
N GLU A 103 3.55 -15.54 -30.89
CA GLU A 103 4.92 -15.79 -30.41
C GLU A 103 5.34 -14.84 -29.29
N ASN A 104 4.73 -13.66 -29.25
CA ASN A 104 5.01 -12.64 -28.25
C ASN A 104 4.04 -12.77 -27.08
N PRO A 105 4.52 -13.12 -25.87
CA PRO A 105 3.66 -13.25 -24.70
C PRO A 105 3.10 -11.88 -24.25
N VAL A 106 1.95 -11.92 -23.59
CA VAL A 106 1.25 -10.75 -23.08
C VAL A 106 1.19 -10.82 -21.56
N ILE A 107 1.61 -9.75 -20.87
CA ILE A 107 1.39 -9.54 -19.44
C ILE A 107 0.39 -8.40 -19.28
N ALA A 108 -0.78 -8.69 -18.71
CA ALA A 108 -1.82 -7.71 -18.48
C ALA A 108 -2.09 -7.56 -16.97
N THR A 109 -2.09 -6.31 -16.47
CA THR A 109 -2.50 -5.98 -15.11
C THR A 109 -3.89 -5.35 -15.12
N GLY A 110 -4.78 -5.82 -14.23
CA GLY A 110 -6.15 -5.33 -14.14
C GLY A 110 -6.60 -5.10 -12.69
N PRO A 111 -6.28 -3.94 -12.08
CA PRO A 111 -6.59 -3.67 -10.68
C PRO A 111 -8.08 -3.63 -10.38
N ALA A 112 -8.92 -3.21 -11.32
CA ALA A 112 -10.37 -3.16 -11.18
C ALA A 112 -11.07 -4.50 -11.46
N LEU A 113 -10.37 -5.49 -12.02
CA LEU A 113 -10.94 -6.80 -12.34
C LEU A 113 -11.20 -7.63 -11.08
N LYS A 114 -12.31 -8.37 -11.10
CA LYS A 114 -12.78 -9.28 -10.05
C LYS A 114 -12.92 -10.69 -10.59
N ASN A 115 -13.02 -11.69 -9.73
CA ASN A 115 -13.27 -13.08 -10.16
C ASN A 115 -14.52 -13.22 -11.05
N SER A 116 -15.50 -12.32 -10.94
CA SER A 116 -16.70 -12.29 -11.75
C SER A 116 -16.53 -11.65 -13.12
N SER A 117 -15.45 -10.91 -13.36
CA SER A 117 -15.18 -10.19 -14.60
C SER A 117 -15.10 -11.12 -15.80
N LYS A 118 -15.59 -10.64 -16.96
CA LYS A 118 -15.63 -11.41 -18.20
C LYS A 118 -14.22 -11.79 -18.68
N LEU A 119 -13.28 -10.85 -18.59
CA LEU A 119 -11.88 -11.08 -18.97
C LEU A 119 -11.23 -12.15 -18.09
N VAL A 120 -11.48 -12.12 -16.77
CA VAL A 120 -10.95 -13.13 -15.84
C VAL A 120 -11.51 -14.51 -16.18
N LYS A 121 -12.82 -14.62 -16.43
CA LYS A 121 -13.46 -15.89 -16.84
C LYS A 121 -12.89 -16.41 -18.15
N LEU A 122 -12.69 -15.56 -19.14
CA LEU A 122 -12.06 -15.90 -20.41
C LEU A 122 -10.65 -16.47 -20.18
N ALA A 123 -9.80 -15.78 -19.42
CA ALA A 123 -8.44 -16.22 -19.13
C ALA A 123 -8.40 -17.55 -18.34
N ILE A 124 -9.31 -17.75 -17.38
CA ILE A 124 -9.39 -19.01 -16.62
C ILE A 124 -9.84 -20.19 -17.51
N ALA A 125 -10.71 -19.96 -18.49
CA ALA A 125 -11.21 -20.99 -19.37
C ALA A 125 -10.16 -21.43 -20.41
N SER A 126 -9.20 -20.59 -20.77
CA SER A 126 -8.20 -20.91 -21.77
C SER A 126 -6.98 -21.65 -21.17
N PRO A 127 -6.48 -22.73 -21.82
CA PRO A 127 -5.22 -23.35 -21.45
C PRO A 127 -3.99 -22.52 -21.81
N LEU A 128 -4.16 -21.53 -22.68
CA LEU A 128 -3.10 -20.63 -23.15
C LEU A 128 -2.94 -19.38 -22.28
N ALA A 129 -3.71 -19.30 -21.18
CA ALA A 129 -3.66 -18.17 -20.25
C ALA A 129 -3.50 -18.63 -18.80
N LEU A 130 -2.74 -17.85 -18.04
CA LEU A 130 -2.65 -17.96 -16.58
C LEU A 130 -3.20 -16.69 -15.95
N ALA A 131 -4.22 -16.84 -15.10
CA ALA A 131 -4.85 -15.74 -14.38
C ALA A 131 -4.57 -15.86 -12.88
N GLN A 132 -3.94 -14.84 -12.28
CA GLN A 132 -3.66 -14.78 -10.86
C GLN A 132 -4.32 -13.56 -10.22
N ALA A 133 -5.03 -13.81 -9.12
CA ALA A 133 -5.60 -12.75 -8.28
C ALA A 133 -4.57 -12.23 -7.27
N PHE A 134 -4.56 -10.92 -7.09
CA PHE A 134 -3.74 -10.21 -6.12
C PHE A 134 -4.65 -9.45 -5.16
N TYR A 135 -4.61 -9.83 -3.90
CA TYR A 135 -5.35 -9.18 -2.83
C TYR A 135 -4.35 -8.51 -1.89
N VAL A 136 -4.71 -7.32 -1.42
CA VAL A 136 -3.91 -6.62 -0.41
C VAL A 136 -3.75 -7.54 0.80
N PRO A 137 -2.52 -7.90 1.17
CA PRO A 137 -2.29 -8.79 2.30
C PRO A 137 -2.61 -8.06 3.62
N GLU A 138 -3.27 -8.77 4.54
CA GLU A 138 -3.64 -8.26 5.85
C GLU A 138 -3.09 -9.14 6.97
N GLY A 139 -2.93 -8.56 8.16
CA GLY A 139 -2.53 -9.29 9.37
C GLY A 139 -1.26 -10.12 9.18
N GLN A 140 -1.37 -11.43 9.41
CA GLN A 140 -0.22 -12.35 9.31
C GLN A 140 0.33 -12.50 7.88
N ASP A 141 -0.51 -12.36 6.86
CA ASP A 141 -0.06 -12.46 5.48
C ASP A 141 0.76 -11.23 5.07
N ALA A 142 0.42 -10.04 5.59
CA ALA A 142 1.22 -8.84 5.42
C ALA A 142 2.59 -8.96 6.13
N ALA A 143 2.64 -9.52 7.34
CA ALA A 143 3.89 -9.77 8.04
C ALA A 143 4.76 -10.82 7.30
N ARG A 144 4.15 -11.88 6.75
CA ARG A 144 4.87 -12.86 5.91
C ARG A 144 5.44 -12.22 4.65
N LEU A 145 4.68 -11.31 4.02
CA LEU A 145 5.18 -10.54 2.88
C LEU A 145 6.39 -9.72 3.27
N ALA A 146 6.35 -9.00 4.40
CA ALA A 146 7.49 -8.23 4.92
C ALA A 146 8.74 -9.12 5.13
N ILE A 147 8.57 -10.29 5.75
CA ILE A 147 9.68 -11.25 5.96
C ILE A 147 10.27 -11.73 4.62
N ASN A 148 9.43 -11.99 3.62
CA ASN A 148 9.91 -12.45 2.33
C ASN A 148 10.69 -11.36 1.58
N ILE A 149 10.18 -10.12 1.55
CA ILE A 149 10.89 -8.98 0.95
C ILE A 149 12.20 -8.73 1.71
N ALA A 150 12.19 -8.75 3.03
CA ALA A 150 13.37 -8.55 3.85
C ALA A 150 14.47 -9.60 3.57
N ARG A 151 14.08 -10.85 3.37
CA ARG A 151 15.03 -11.92 3.01
C ARG A 151 15.71 -11.65 1.68
N ASP A 152 14.99 -11.16 0.69
CA ASP A 152 15.55 -10.81 -0.62
C ASP A 152 16.61 -9.69 -0.50
N HIS A 153 16.52 -8.83 0.54
CA HIS A 153 17.49 -7.79 0.89
C HIS A 153 18.53 -8.23 1.96
N GLY A 154 18.56 -9.52 2.34
CA GLY A 154 19.50 -10.03 3.35
C GLY A 154 19.13 -9.62 4.79
N LEU A 155 17.89 -9.26 5.07
CA LEU A 155 17.42 -8.95 6.41
C LEU A 155 16.66 -10.12 7.03
N ARG A 156 16.91 -10.34 8.32
CA ARG A 156 16.12 -11.24 9.17
C ARG A 156 15.26 -10.41 10.12
N LEU A 157 13.95 -10.46 9.92
CA LEU A 157 12.98 -9.77 10.77
C LEU A 157 12.42 -10.71 11.83
N THR A 158 12.17 -10.19 13.02
CA THR A 158 11.27 -10.86 13.99
C THR A 158 9.82 -10.73 13.52
N GLY A 159 8.93 -11.58 14.08
CA GLY A 159 7.49 -11.49 13.76
C GLY A 159 6.90 -10.11 14.09
N ASP A 160 7.32 -9.53 15.22
CA ASP A 160 6.84 -8.22 15.68
C ASP A 160 7.36 -7.08 14.78
N THR A 161 8.62 -7.12 14.39
CA THR A 161 9.23 -6.15 13.46
C THR A 161 8.57 -6.21 12.09
N ALA A 162 8.30 -7.42 11.59
CA ALA A 162 7.60 -7.62 10.33
C ALA A 162 6.15 -7.09 10.38
N GLN A 163 5.45 -7.32 11.49
CA GLN A 163 4.10 -6.80 11.70
C GLN A 163 4.08 -5.27 11.75
N GLN A 164 5.08 -4.65 12.37
CA GLN A 164 5.22 -3.20 12.44
C GLN A 164 5.42 -2.59 11.05
N LEU A 165 6.38 -3.11 10.27
CA LEU A 165 6.62 -2.67 8.89
C LEU A 165 5.38 -2.83 8.01
N ALA A 166 4.71 -3.98 8.09
CA ALA A 166 3.51 -4.25 7.32
C ALA A 166 2.36 -3.30 7.69
N SER A 167 2.18 -3.01 8.99
CA SER A 167 1.17 -2.07 9.47
C SER A 167 1.47 -0.64 9.03
N ALA A 168 2.75 -0.26 9.04
CA ALA A 168 3.22 1.05 8.60
C ALA A 168 2.95 1.29 7.11
N ALA A 169 3.18 0.28 6.30
CA ALA A 169 2.94 0.34 4.86
C ALA A 169 1.45 0.37 4.49
N ALA A 170 0.52 0.16 5.46
CA ALA A 170 -0.94 0.22 5.27
C ALA A 170 -1.45 -0.63 4.08
N GLY A 171 -0.79 -1.77 3.80
CA GLY A 171 -1.11 -2.66 2.69
C GLY A 171 -0.47 -2.28 1.36
N ASP A 172 0.28 -1.18 1.28
CA ASP A 172 1.02 -0.81 0.08
C ASP A 172 2.37 -1.55 0.04
N ARG A 173 2.48 -2.50 -0.90
CA ARG A 173 3.68 -3.30 -1.09
C ARG A 173 4.89 -2.47 -1.54
N ALA A 174 4.68 -1.40 -2.33
CA ALA A 174 5.77 -0.57 -2.80
C ALA A 174 6.38 0.23 -1.64
N ILE A 175 5.54 0.78 -0.76
CA ILE A 175 5.96 1.44 0.48
C ILE A 175 6.70 0.43 1.37
N LEU A 176 6.13 -0.75 1.60
CA LEU A 176 6.77 -1.80 2.40
C LEU A 176 8.16 -2.18 1.87
N SER A 177 8.29 -2.36 0.55
CA SER A 177 9.56 -2.69 -0.09
C SER A 177 10.60 -1.59 0.09
N ARG A 178 10.21 -0.33 -0.03
CA ARG A 178 11.09 0.83 0.16
C ARG A 178 11.56 0.98 1.61
N GLU A 179 10.69 0.76 2.58
CA GLU A 179 11.05 0.78 3.99
C GLU A 179 12.03 -0.34 4.35
N ILE A 180 11.83 -1.53 3.79
CA ILE A 180 12.75 -2.66 3.97
C ILE A 180 14.09 -2.40 3.27
N GLU A 181 14.10 -1.84 2.05
CA GLU A 181 15.32 -1.45 1.35
C GLU A 181 16.14 -0.42 2.15
N LYS A 182 15.47 0.60 2.68
CA LYS A 182 16.09 1.61 3.55
C LYS A 182 16.70 0.97 4.79
N LEU A 183 16.00 0.04 5.42
CA LEU A 183 16.51 -0.71 6.58
C LEU A 183 17.73 -1.56 6.23
N ALA A 184 17.71 -2.20 5.06
CA ALA A 184 18.84 -2.99 4.58
C ALA A 184 20.10 -2.12 4.34
N LEU A 185 19.92 -0.95 3.73
CA LEU A 185 21.00 0.02 3.52
C LEU A 185 21.56 0.53 4.84
N PHE A 186 20.71 0.85 5.80
CA PHE A 186 21.13 1.32 7.12
C PHE A 186 21.98 0.30 7.87
N LEU A 187 21.59 -0.98 7.82
CA LEU A 187 22.28 -2.08 8.49
C LEU A 187 23.45 -2.66 7.69
N ASP A 188 23.75 -2.11 6.50
CA ASP A 188 24.70 -2.67 5.55
C ASP A 188 24.41 -4.16 5.29
N ALA A 189 23.14 -4.49 5.09
CA ALA A 189 22.66 -5.83 4.81
C ALA A 189 22.63 -6.12 3.30
N GLY A 190 22.79 -7.37 2.96
CA GLY A 190 22.66 -7.89 1.61
C GLY A 190 22.58 -9.42 1.63
N PRO A 191 22.22 -10.07 0.53
CA PRO A 191 22.10 -11.53 0.47
C PRO A 191 23.37 -12.26 0.95
N GLU A 192 24.55 -11.70 0.66
CA GLU A 192 25.85 -12.23 1.07
C GLU A 192 26.27 -11.81 2.50
N ARG A 193 25.57 -10.83 3.07
CA ARG A 193 25.83 -10.27 4.40
C ARG A 193 24.54 -10.09 5.19
N PRO A 194 23.88 -11.18 5.59
CA PRO A 194 22.60 -11.08 6.26
C PRO A 194 22.72 -10.42 7.65
N ARG A 195 21.77 -9.57 8.00
CA ARG A 195 21.67 -8.84 9.26
C ARG A 195 20.33 -9.09 9.95
N ASP A 196 20.36 -9.08 11.27
CA ASP A 196 19.14 -9.09 12.07
C ASP A 196 18.63 -7.64 12.20
N ALA A 197 17.35 -7.44 11.95
CA ALA A 197 16.69 -6.16 12.12
C ALA A 197 15.63 -6.26 13.21
N ASP A 198 15.90 -5.59 14.30
CA ASP A 198 15.04 -5.52 15.47
C ASP A 198 14.24 -4.18 15.52
N ALA A 199 13.49 -4.01 16.60
CA ALA A 199 12.71 -2.79 16.81
C ALA A 199 13.59 -1.53 16.96
N LEU A 200 14.82 -1.68 17.49
CA LEU A 200 15.75 -0.56 17.65
C LEU A 200 16.29 -0.09 16.30
N ALA A 201 16.56 -1.02 15.39
CA ALA A 201 16.98 -0.68 14.03
C ALA A 201 15.87 0.05 13.27
N LEU A 202 14.60 -0.38 13.44
CA LEU A 202 13.44 0.34 12.87
C LEU A 202 13.32 1.76 13.42
N GLU A 203 13.52 1.94 14.72
CA GLU A 203 13.46 3.25 15.37
C GLU A 203 14.60 4.17 14.87
N ALA A 204 15.80 3.62 14.69
CA ALA A 204 16.98 4.38 14.28
C ALA A 204 16.91 4.93 12.85
N ILE A 205 16.25 4.20 11.91
CA ILE A 205 16.10 4.70 10.53
C ILE A 205 14.90 5.63 10.39
N GLY A 206 14.18 5.90 11.53
CA GLY A 206 12.90 6.55 11.40
C GLY A 206 12.17 5.88 10.24
N ALA A 207 11.91 4.58 10.32
CA ALA A 207 10.86 3.98 9.51
C ALA A 207 9.63 4.77 9.86
N ASP A 208 9.65 5.94 9.30
CA ASP A 208 8.94 7.12 9.68
C ASP A 208 7.48 6.91 9.38
N ILE A 209 6.88 6.42 10.37
CA ILE A 209 5.47 6.58 10.57
C ILE A 209 5.33 7.95 11.23
N GLY A 210 5.56 8.97 10.42
CA GLY A 210 5.52 10.35 10.86
C GLY A 210 6.62 10.69 11.87
N GLU A 211 7.24 11.81 11.67
CA GLU A 211 8.29 12.36 12.52
C GLU A 211 7.95 12.11 13.99
N PRO A 212 8.88 11.57 14.80
CA PRO A 212 8.63 11.31 16.22
C PRO A 212 8.06 12.52 16.96
N GLU A 213 8.44 13.72 16.52
CA GLU A 213 7.96 15.02 16.96
C GLU A 213 6.47 15.20 16.60
N LEU A 214 6.09 14.89 15.37
CA LEU A 214 4.70 14.99 14.91
C LEU A 214 3.78 14.05 15.71
N PHE A 215 4.23 12.81 15.96
CA PHE A 215 3.49 11.86 16.79
C PHE A 215 3.37 12.35 18.24
N ARG A 216 4.45 12.88 18.83
CA ARG A 216 4.48 13.45 20.15
C ARG A 216 3.50 14.63 20.27
N THR A 217 3.51 15.53 19.29
CA THR A 217 2.59 16.67 19.20
C THR A 217 1.14 16.20 19.14
N ILE A 218 0.83 15.17 18.33
CA ILE A 218 -0.52 14.62 18.22
C ILE A 218 -0.99 14.01 19.54
N GLU A 219 -0.17 13.24 20.23
CA GLU A 219 -0.53 12.68 21.53
C GLU A 219 -0.73 13.80 22.58
N THR A 220 0.08 14.86 22.54
CA THR A 220 -0.09 16.07 23.35
C THR A 220 -1.44 16.73 23.11
N ILE A 221 -1.89 16.81 21.83
CA ILE A 221 -3.21 17.34 21.47
C ILE A 221 -4.32 16.43 22.00
N VAL A 222 -4.23 15.13 21.74
CA VAL A 222 -5.26 14.14 22.09
C VAL A 222 -5.40 13.98 23.60
N GLU A 223 -4.30 14.05 24.34
CA GLU A 223 -4.29 14.01 25.81
C GLU A 223 -4.68 15.34 26.44
N GLY A 224 -4.79 16.42 25.68
CA GLY A 224 -5.16 17.74 26.20
C GLY A 224 -4.09 18.36 27.08
N ARG A 225 -2.81 18.14 26.78
CA ARG A 225 -1.66 18.72 27.51
C ARG A 225 -1.42 20.17 27.07
N VAL A 226 -2.37 21.05 27.39
CA VAL A 226 -2.44 22.45 26.91
C VAL A 226 -1.18 23.27 27.21
N ARG A 227 -0.48 22.97 28.30
CA ARG A 227 0.75 23.71 28.69
C ARG A 227 1.93 23.40 27.78
N GLU A 228 1.96 22.22 27.18
CA GLU A 228 3.07 21.72 26.34
C GLU A 228 2.84 22.01 24.86
N ILE A 229 1.58 22.21 24.44
CA ILE A 229 1.23 22.31 23.01
C ILE A 229 1.93 23.46 22.27
N GLY A 230 2.20 24.58 22.95
CA GLY A 230 2.87 25.74 22.37
C GLY A 230 4.33 25.43 21.98
N ASP A 231 5.05 24.79 22.90
CA ASP A 231 6.45 24.41 22.70
C ASP A 231 6.55 23.31 21.63
N GLU A 232 5.67 22.31 21.68
CA GLU A 232 5.58 21.23 20.70
C GLU A 232 5.32 21.74 19.26
N LEU A 233 4.38 22.69 19.10
CA LEU A 233 4.10 23.29 17.80
C LEU A 233 5.27 24.15 17.29
N THR A 234 5.96 24.84 18.18
CA THR A 234 7.13 25.65 17.82
C THR A 234 8.28 24.77 17.34
N GLU A 235 8.55 23.67 18.04
CA GLU A 235 9.57 22.68 17.67
C GLU A 235 9.23 22.03 16.31
N LEU A 236 7.96 21.62 16.12
CA LEU A 236 7.47 21.02 14.89
C LEU A 236 7.58 21.98 13.69
N ASN A 237 7.29 23.26 13.88
CA ASN A 237 7.48 24.28 12.83
C ASN A 237 8.94 24.43 12.42
N ALA A 238 9.85 24.40 13.39
CA ALA A 238 11.28 24.49 13.11
C ALA A 238 11.80 23.31 12.27
N SER A 239 11.18 22.14 12.36
CA SER A 239 11.48 20.95 11.57
C SER A 239 10.70 20.85 10.23
N GLY A 240 9.78 21.79 9.95
CA GLY A 240 8.98 21.81 8.71
C GLY A 240 7.78 20.84 8.71
N GLY A 241 7.43 20.25 9.86
CA GLY A 241 6.38 19.26 10.00
C GLY A 241 4.97 19.81 10.31
N SER A 242 4.75 21.11 10.23
CA SER A 242 3.48 21.76 10.60
C SER A 242 2.47 21.82 9.44
N GLY A 243 1.27 22.34 9.74
CA GLY A 243 0.26 22.60 8.73
C GLY A 243 -0.54 21.36 8.29
N ILE A 244 -0.63 21.12 6.99
CA ILE A 244 -1.44 20.02 6.42
C ILE A 244 -1.02 18.62 6.91
N PRO A 245 0.29 18.26 6.97
CA PRO A 245 0.73 16.98 7.51
C PRO A 245 0.25 16.75 8.94
N LEU A 246 0.36 17.74 9.81
CA LEU A 246 -0.11 17.68 11.19
C LEU A 246 -1.63 17.42 11.27
N LEU A 247 -2.43 18.16 10.50
CA LEU A 247 -3.89 17.99 10.49
C LEU A 247 -4.30 16.62 9.95
N ARG A 248 -3.63 16.10 8.94
CA ARG A 248 -3.91 14.77 8.38
C ARG A 248 -3.61 13.68 9.38
N MET A 249 -2.45 13.75 10.03
CA MET A 249 -2.08 12.74 11.01
C MET A 249 -2.95 12.83 12.28
N LEU A 250 -3.28 14.04 12.75
CA LEU A 250 -4.25 14.24 13.83
C LEU A 250 -5.62 13.65 13.47
N THR A 251 -6.11 13.92 12.26
CA THR A 251 -7.38 13.38 11.78
C THR A 251 -7.34 11.84 11.74
N ARG A 252 -6.28 11.25 11.24
CA ARG A 252 -6.08 9.79 11.22
C ARG A 252 -6.12 9.22 12.64
N ARG A 253 -5.40 9.84 13.60
CA ARG A 253 -5.38 9.40 14.99
C ARG A 253 -6.77 9.47 15.64
N LEU A 254 -7.51 10.56 15.41
CA LEU A 254 -8.86 10.73 15.91
C LEU A 254 -9.85 9.71 15.31
N ILE A 255 -9.70 9.33 14.02
CA ILE A 255 -10.50 8.28 13.37
C ILE A 255 -10.23 6.93 14.02
N THR A 256 -8.95 6.54 14.21
CA THR A 256 -8.59 5.30 14.90
C THR A 256 -9.22 5.25 16.31
N LEU A 257 -9.16 6.36 17.06
CA LEU A 257 -9.82 6.43 18.37
C LEU A 257 -11.35 6.31 18.27
N ALA A 258 -11.98 6.86 17.23
CA ALA A 258 -13.42 6.75 17.02
C ALA A 258 -13.84 5.31 16.69
N GLU A 259 -13.05 4.58 15.91
CA GLU A 259 -13.27 3.15 15.59
C GLU A 259 -13.18 2.28 16.85
N LEU A 260 -12.14 2.50 17.67
CA LEU A 260 -11.98 1.79 18.95
C LEU A 260 -13.08 2.16 19.95
N ARG A 261 -13.47 3.44 19.99
CA ARG A 261 -14.56 3.91 20.85
C ARG A 261 -15.90 3.30 20.45
N ALA A 262 -16.17 3.14 19.15
CA ALA A 262 -17.37 2.48 18.66
C ALA A 262 -17.47 1.01 19.15
N GLN A 263 -16.34 0.29 19.25
CA GLN A 263 -16.30 -1.05 19.82
C GLN A 263 -16.65 -1.04 21.33
N VAL A 264 -16.12 -0.04 22.06
CA VAL A 264 -16.43 0.13 23.49
C VAL A 264 -17.92 0.51 23.69
N ASP A 265 -18.46 1.38 22.85
CA ASP A 265 -19.88 1.76 22.89
C ASP A 265 -20.81 0.60 22.50
N ALA A 266 -20.30 -0.37 21.72
CA ALA A 266 -20.98 -1.63 21.40
C ALA A 266 -20.85 -2.72 22.48
N GLY A 267 -20.17 -2.42 23.62
CA GLY A 267 -20.09 -3.31 24.79
C GLY A 267 -18.75 -4.01 25.00
N ALA A 268 -17.73 -3.76 24.17
CA ALA A 268 -16.39 -4.28 24.42
C ALA A 268 -15.72 -3.50 25.59
N SER A 269 -14.84 -4.16 26.36
CA SER A 269 -13.98 -3.44 27.29
C SER A 269 -12.92 -2.61 26.56
N ILE A 270 -12.38 -1.58 27.18
CA ILE A 270 -11.29 -0.79 26.60
C ILE A 270 -10.07 -1.67 26.33
N GLU A 271 -9.79 -2.63 27.20
CA GLU A 271 -8.69 -3.59 27.08
C GLU A 271 -8.87 -4.48 25.84
N GLN A 272 -10.09 -4.98 25.62
CA GLN A 272 -10.45 -5.77 24.44
C GLN A 272 -10.35 -4.94 23.16
N ALA A 273 -10.92 -3.73 23.14
CA ALA A 273 -10.85 -2.85 21.99
C ALA A 273 -9.41 -2.48 21.61
N THR A 274 -8.50 -2.37 22.60
CA THR A 274 -7.09 -2.01 22.39
C THR A 274 -6.15 -3.23 22.28
N GLU A 275 -6.65 -4.46 22.23
CA GLU A 275 -5.82 -5.67 22.19
C GLU A 275 -4.87 -5.68 21.00
N LYS A 276 -5.35 -5.25 19.83
CA LYS A 276 -4.58 -5.18 18.59
C LYS A 276 -3.78 -3.88 18.43
N THR A 277 -3.89 -2.95 19.38
CA THR A 277 -3.15 -1.70 19.35
C THR A 277 -1.68 -1.96 19.68
N PHE A 278 -0.79 -1.31 18.95
CA PHE A 278 0.64 -1.43 19.18
C PHE A 278 1.01 -1.13 20.64
N PHE A 279 1.88 -1.94 21.23
CA PHE A 279 2.13 -1.94 22.68
C PHE A 279 2.60 -0.57 23.21
N ARG A 280 3.38 0.20 22.43
CA ARG A 280 3.83 1.56 22.82
C ARG A 280 2.71 2.59 22.79
N GLU A 281 1.77 2.47 21.86
CA GLU A 281 0.62 3.37 21.76
C GLU A 281 -0.52 2.98 22.68
N LYS A 282 -0.55 1.72 23.11
CA LYS A 282 -1.65 1.16 23.91
C LYS A 282 -1.94 1.95 25.18
N PRO A 283 -0.96 2.37 26.00
CA PRO A 283 -1.22 3.18 27.19
C PRO A 283 -1.85 4.54 26.87
N ALA A 284 -1.35 5.24 25.84
CA ALA A 284 -1.89 6.51 25.39
C ALA A 284 -3.30 6.35 24.80
N THR A 285 -3.52 5.29 24.00
CA THR A 285 -4.83 4.95 23.43
C THR A 285 -5.86 4.66 24.53
N ILE A 286 -5.50 3.89 25.56
CA ILE A 286 -6.38 3.63 26.70
C ILE A 286 -6.74 4.94 27.42
N ARG A 287 -5.77 5.84 27.66
CA ARG A 287 -6.03 7.14 28.28
C ARG A 287 -6.97 7.99 27.42
N ALA A 288 -6.74 8.01 26.11
CA ALA A 288 -7.58 8.73 25.17
C ALA A 288 -9.02 8.18 25.15
N LEU A 289 -9.20 6.85 25.09
CA LEU A 289 -10.53 6.22 25.11
C LEU A 289 -11.30 6.45 26.42
N LYS A 290 -10.62 6.60 27.55
CA LYS A 290 -11.26 6.98 28.81
C LYS A 290 -11.74 8.43 28.81
N ARG A 291 -11.11 9.29 28.03
CA ARG A 291 -11.39 10.73 27.97
C ARG A 291 -12.41 11.10 26.91
N TRP A 292 -12.26 10.54 25.70
CA TRP A 292 -13.05 10.90 24.53
C TRP A 292 -14.30 10.01 24.38
N ASN A 293 -15.46 10.62 24.11
CA ASN A 293 -16.63 9.89 23.63
C ASN A 293 -16.83 10.04 22.12
N SER A 294 -17.71 9.22 21.54
CA SER A 294 -17.95 9.17 20.10
C SER A 294 -18.37 10.51 19.51
N ARG A 295 -19.22 11.30 20.21
CA ARG A 295 -19.68 12.61 19.74
C ARG A 295 -18.54 13.63 19.71
N GLN A 296 -17.68 13.62 20.69
CA GLN A 296 -16.53 14.53 20.80
C GLN A 296 -15.50 14.22 19.72
N LEU A 297 -15.21 12.93 19.49
CA LEU A 297 -14.31 12.48 18.40
C LEU A 297 -14.84 12.91 17.04
N ALA A 298 -16.13 12.67 16.75
CA ALA A 298 -16.75 13.11 15.50
C ALA A 298 -16.65 14.63 15.30
N HIS A 299 -16.85 15.42 16.37
CA HIS A 299 -16.71 16.87 16.30
C HIS A 299 -15.28 17.30 16.00
N ALA A 300 -14.28 16.73 16.68
CA ALA A 300 -12.87 17.03 16.48
C ALA A 300 -12.40 16.66 15.06
N ILE A 301 -12.81 15.49 14.55
CA ILE A 301 -12.54 15.05 13.17
C ILE A 301 -13.09 16.06 12.15
N ASN A 302 -14.36 16.47 12.31
CA ASN A 302 -14.98 17.42 11.39
C ASN A 302 -14.29 18.78 11.42
N ARG A 303 -13.82 19.23 12.56
CA ARG A 303 -13.07 20.49 12.70
C ARG A 303 -11.73 20.41 11.98
N ALA A 304 -10.93 19.39 12.27
CA ALA A 304 -9.63 19.19 11.63
C ALA A 304 -9.75 19.10 10.09
N ARG A 305 -10.72 18.34 9.58
CA ARG A 305 -10.99 18.23 8.13
C ARG A 305 -11.48 19.53 7.50
N ARG A 306 -12.20 20.37 8.23
CA ARG A 306 -12.61 21.69 7.73
C ARG A 306 -11.38 22.57 7.52
N VAL A 307 -10.53 22.66 8.54
CA VAL A 307 -9.32 23.48 8.47
C VAL A 307 -8.36 22.98 7.37
N GLU A 308 -8.22 21.67 7.21
CA GLU A 308 -7.44 21.09 6.10
C GLU A 308 -7.97 21.57 4.75
N ARG A 309 -9.28 21.53 4.52
CA ARG A 309 -9.89 22.02 3.27
C ARG A 309 -9.70 23.53 3.08
N ASP A 310 -9.87 24.31 4.14
CA ASP A 310 -9.72 25.76 4.08
C ASP A 310 -8.28 26.14 3.70
N MET A 311 -7.28 25.42 4.21
CA MET A 311 -5.87 25.60 3.84
C MET A 311 -5.57 25.24 2.38
N MET A 312 -6.26 24.24 1.81
CA MET A 312 -6.09 23.86 0.40
C MET A 312 -6.65 24.90 -0.58
N HIS A 313 -7.58 25.76 -0.17
CA HIS A 313 -8.22 26.75 -1.05
C HIS A 313 -7.48 28.08 -1.16
N GLY A 314 -6.25 28.19 -0.66
CA GLY A 314 -5.32 29.29 -0.98
C GLY A 314 -5.61 30.67 -0.37
N ALA A 315 -6.72 30.84 0.33
CA ALA A 315 -7.13 32.10 0.98
C ALA A 315 -7.06 32.02 2.52
N SER A 316 -6.27 31.07 3.06
CA SER A 316 -6.21 30.80 4.50
C SER A 316 -4.97 31.44 5.13
N ALA A 317 -5.02 31.60 6.46
CA ALA A 317 -3.86 32.02 7.28
C ALA A 317 -2.77 30.92 7.35
N GLY A 318 -2.82 29.90 6.48
CA GLY A 318 -1.81 28.86 6.38
C GLY A 318 -1.62 28.06 7.67
N GLU A 319 -0.38 27.87 8.08
CA GLU A 319 0.02 27.07 9.24
C GLU A 319 -0.56 27.57 10.56
N VAL A 320 -0.72 28.88 10.70
CA VAL A 320 -1.31 29.52 11.91
C VAL A 320 -2.74 29.00 12.15
N LEU A 321 -3.49 28.75 11.07
CA LEU A 321 -4.85 28.22 11.20
C LEU A 321 -4.83 26.77 11.72
N ALA A 322 -3.90 25.94 11.23
CA ALA A 322 -3.71 24.57 11.70
C ALA A 322 -3.32 24.53 13.18
N GLU A 323 -2.38 25.35 13.59
CA GLU A 323 -1.91 25.46 14.98
C GLU A 323 -3.03 25.92 15.93
N ALA A 324 -3.74 26.96 15.53
CA ALA A 324 -4.89 27.47 16.31
C ALA A 324 -5.95 26.38 16.51
N GLU A 325 -6.21 25.57 15.48
CA GLU A 325 -7.16 24.47 15.55
C GLU A 325 -6.65 23.33 16.43
N CYS A 326 -5.38 22.93 16.30
CA CYS A 326 -4.75 21.93 17.15
C CYS A 326 -4.79 22.34 18.64
N ALA A 327 -4.45 23.60 18.95
CA ALA A 327 -4.56 24.14 20.30
C ALA A 327 -6.01 24.18 20.79
N ALA A 328 -6.99 24.44 19.93
CA ALA A 328 -8.41 24.42 20.29
C ALA A 328 -8.90 23.00 20.58
N ILE A 329 -8.48 21.99 19.81
CA ILE A 329 -8.78 20.56 20.06
C ILE A 329 -8.13 20.12 21.38
N ALA A 330 -6.87 20.49 21.64
CA ALA A 330 -6.19 20.19 22.90
C ALA A 330 -6.92 20.81 24.11
N ARG A 331 -7.36 22.06 24.01
CA ARG A 331 -8.17 22.71 25.07
C ARG A 331 -9.52 22.01 25.28
N ALA A 332 -10.14 21.54 24.20
CA ALA A 332 -11.37 20.75 24.31
C ALA A 332 -11.09 19.43 25.04
N ALA A 333 -10.05 18.69 24.66
CA ALA A 333 -9.63 17.46 25.32
C ALA A 333 -9.33 17.66 26.82
N ALA A 334 -8.68 18.76 27.20
CA ALA A 334 -8.37 19.08 28.60
C ALA A 334 -9.59 19.26 29.47
N ARG A 335 -10.72 19.69 28.91
CA ARG A 335 -11.99 19.90 29.63
C ARG A 335 -12.84 18.63 29.79
N MET A 336 -12.43 17.54 29.16
CA MET A 336 -13.12 16.26 29.24
C MET A 336 -12.65 15.51 30.49
N ARG A 337 -13.58 15.15 31.37
CA ARG A 337 -13.34 14.39 32.59
C ARG A 337 -13.79 12.94 32.41
#